data_54a36c2a01a7290b6d551b496651fcae
#
_entry.id   54a36c2a01a7290b6d551b496651fcae
#
_cell.length_a   1.000
_cell.length_b   1.000
_cell.length_c   1.000
_cell.angle_alpha   90.00
_cell.angle_beta   90.00
_cell.angle_gamma   90.00
#
_symmetry.space_group_name_H-M   'P 1'
#
loop_
_entity.id
_entity.type
_entity.pdbx_description
1 polymer ?
#
loop_
_entity_poly.entity_id
_entity_poly.type
_entity_poly.pdbx_seq_one_letter_code
_entity_poly.pdbx_strand_id
1 'polypeptide(L)'
;MSEFLPFSRPAMGVEELAAVKEVLESGWITTGPKNQALEQAFCQLTGNQHAIAVSSATAGMHITLMALEIGKGDEVITPSLTWVSTLNMISLLGATPVMVDVDRDTLMVTPEAIESAITPRTKAIIPVHYAGAPADIDAIRAIGERYGIAVIEDAAHAVATYYKGRHIGAKGTAIFSFHAIKNITCAEGGLIVTDNENLARQLRMLKFHGLGVDAYDRQTWGRAPQAEVLTPGYKYNLTDINAAIALTQLAKLEHLNTRRREIAQQYQQALAALPFQPLSLPAWPHVHAWHLFIIRVDEQRCGISRDALMEALKERGIGTGLHFRAAHTQKYYRERFPTLSLPNTEWNSERICSLPLFPDMTTADADRVITALQQLAGQ
;
A
#
# COMPACT_ATOMS: atom_id res chain seq x y z
N MET A 1 22.13 18.08 21.45
CA MET A 1 21.71 17.71 20.07
C MET A 1 20.27 17.22 20.18
N SER A 2 19.33 17.75 19.39
CA SER A 2 17.97 17.23 19.36
C SER A 2 17.99 15.78 18.86
N GLU A 3 17.12 14.94 19.44
CA GLU A 3 16.97 13.54 19.03
C GLU A 3 16.66 13.45 17.52
N PHE A 4 17.17 12.41 16.85
CA PHE A 4 16.90 12.20 15.42
C PHE A 4 15.41 11.93 15.21
N LEU A 5 14.77 12.72 14.34
CA LEU A 5 13.38 12.54 13.94
C LEU A 5 13.34 11.55 12.77
N PRO A 6 12.85 10.31 12.96
CA PRO A 6 12.81 9.33 11.88
C PRO A 6 11.76 9.70 10.83
N PHE A 7 11.91 9.21 9.62
CA PHE A 7 10.91 9.34 8.55
C PHE A 7 9.54 8.78 8.95
N SER A 8 9.52 7.63 9.62
CA SER A 8 8.33 6.98 10.12
C SER A 8 8.63 6.21 11.40
N ARG A 9 7.64 6.11 12.27
CA ARG A 9 7.68 5.33 13.50
C ARG A 9 6.31 4.72 13.73
N PRO A 10 6.20 3.40 14.03
CA PRO A 10 4.94 2.78 14.38
C PRO A 10 4.46 3.28 15.76
N ALA A 11 3.18 3.63 15.86
CA ALA A 11 2.54 4.02 17.12
C ALA A 11 2.10 2.76 17.88
N MET A 12 2.97 2.25 18.74
CA MET A 12 2.73 1.03 19.54
C MET A 12 2.58 1.44 21.02
N GLY A 13 1.65 0.79 21.73
CA GLY A 13 1.35 1.08 23.13
C GLY A 13 1.13 -0.18 23.98
N VAL A 14 0.58 0.06 25.15
CA VAL A 14 0.26 -1.00 26.12
C VAL A 14 -0.84 -1.93 25.62
N GLU A 15 -1.70 -1.44 24.74
CA GLU A 15 -2.81 -2.20 24.17
C GLU A 15 -2.29 -3.32 23.25
N GLU A 16 -1.31 -3.03 22.39
CA GLU A 16 -0.68 -4.06 21.53
C GLU A 16 0.06 -5.09 22.39
N LEU A 17 0.77 -4.65 23.43
CA LEU A 17 1.44 -5.55 24.35
C LEU A 17 0.46 -6.48 25.08
N ALA A 18 -0.68 -5.94 25.53
CA ALA A 18 -1.72 -6.72 26.18
C ALA A 18 -2.36 -7.73 25.22
N ALA A 19 -2.62 -7.35 23.96
CA ALA A 19 -3.18 -8.22 22.95
C ALA A 19 -2.25 -9.38 22.59
N VAL A 20 -0.94 -9.12 22.46
CA VAL A 20 0.06 -10.18 22.24
C VAL A 20 0.16 -11.12 23.43
N LYS A 21 0.15 -10.57 24.66
CA LYS A 21 0.17 -11.38 25.90
C LYS A 21 -1.01 -12.34 25.93
N GLU A 22 -2.23 -11.88 25.64
CA GLU A 22 -3.44 -12.72 25.57
C GLU A 22 -3.26 -13.90 24.61
N VAL A 23 -2.70 -13.64 23.41
CA VAL A 23 -2.44 -14.69 22.41
C VAL A 23 -1.43 -15.72 22.93
N LEU A 24 -0.34 -15.28 23.56
CA LEU A 24 0.67 -16.18 24.11
C LEU A 24 0.11 -17.03 25.25
N GLU A 25 -0.71 -16.46 26.14
CA GLU A 25 -1.35 -17.17 27.25
C GLU A 25 -2.41 -18.18 26.76
N SER A 26 -3.06 -17.92 25.61
CA SER A 26 -4.01 -18.87 25.02
C SER A 26 -3.36 -20.16 24.50
N GLY A 27 -2.05 -20.16 24.25
CA GLY A 27 -1.32 -21.25 23.62
C GLY A 27 -1.58 -21.41 22.11
N TRP A 28 -2.46 -20.59 21.50
CA TRP A 28 -2.73 -20.62 20.06
C TRP A 28 -2.10 -19.43 19.36
N ILE A 29 -0.92 -19.59 18.77
CA ILE A 29 -0.09 -18.51 18.22
C ILE A 29 -0.08 -18.43 16.69
N THR A 30 -0.50 -19.48 15.98
CA THR A 30 -0.63 -19.50 14.51
C THR A 30 -1.99 -18.96 14.08
N THR A 31 -2.39 -19.13 12.80
CA THR A 31 -3.70 -18.68 12.30
C THR A 31 -4.85 -19.27 13.10
N GLY A 32 -5.74 -18.44 13.62
CA GLY A 32 -6.84 -18.84 14.48
C GLY A 32 -7.86 -17.72 14.72
N PRO A 33 -8.43 -17.63 15.94
CA PRO A 33 -9.52 -16.71 16.26
C PRO A 33 -9.22 -15.23 16.00
N LYS A 34 -7.97 -14.78 16.25
CA LYS A 34 -7.59 -13.38 16.01
C LYS A 34 -7.55 -13.06 14.52
N ASN A 35 -7.14 -14.00 13.67
CA ASN A 35 -7.24 -13.86 12.22
C ASN A 35 -8.69 -13.72 11.75
N GLN A 36 -9.59 -14.60 12.24
CA GLN A 36 -11.01 -14.53 11.90
C GLN A 36 -11.62 -13.20 12.32
N ALA A 37 -11.30 -12.72 13.53
CA ALA A 37 -11.76 -11.43 14.02
C ALA A 37 -11.23 -10.26 13.16
N LEU A 38 -9.98 -10.31 12.72
CA LEU A 38 -9.38 -9.30 11.83
C LEU A 38 -10.06 -9.28 10.46
N GLU A 39 -10.30 -10.46 9.87
CA GLU A 39 -11.02 -10.60 8.60
C GLU A 39 -12.43 -10.04 8.70
N GLN A 40 -13.17 -10.34 9.78
CA GLN A 40 -14.50 -9.79 10.04
C GLN A 40 -14.49 -8.27 10.23
N ALA A 41 -13.54 -7.74 11.00
CA ALA A 41 -13.40 -6.30 11.22
C ALA A 41 -13.10 -5.55 9.91
N PHE A 42 -12.31 -6.13 9.01
CA PHE A 42 -12.06 -5.55 7.69
C PHE A 42 -13.27 -5.61 6.75
N CYS A 43 -14.07 -6.67 6.80
CA CYS A 43 -15.36 -6.71 6.09
C CYS A 43 -16.27 -5.58 6.58
N GLN A 44 -16.33 -5.33 7.90
CA GLN A 44 -17.12 -4.24 8.48
C GLN A 44 -16.58 -2.86 8.09
N LEU A 45 -15.26 -2.66 8.13
CA LEU A 45 -14.61 -1.40 7.78
C LEU A 45 -14.85 -1.04 6.31
N THR A 46 -14.62 -1.98 5.41
CA THR A 46 -14.67 -1.74 3.97
C THR A 46 -16.08 -1.85 3.41
N GLY A 47 -16.96 -2.64 4.04
CA GLY A 47 -18.26 -3.04 3.50
C GLY A 47 -18.16 -4.17 2.48
N ASN A 48 -16.97 -4.78 2.30
CA ASN A 48 -16.78 -5.90 1.37
C ASN A 48 -17.22 -7.24 1.99
N GLN A 49 -17.45 -8.25 1.16
CA GLN A 49 -18.04 -9.53 1.59
C GLN A 49 -17.01 -10.49 2.20
N HIS A 50 -15.79 -10.49 1.69
CA HIS A 50 -14.74 -11.40 2.12
C HIS A 50 -13.44 -10.65 2.41
N ALA A 51 -12.76 -11.09 3.45
CA ALA A 51 -11.41 -10.67 3.79
C ALA A 51 -10.53 -11.89 4.03
N ILE A 52 -9.28 -11.83 3.61
CA ILE A 52 -8.31 -12.92 3.71
C ILE A 52 -7.00 -12.34 4.23
N ALA A 53 -6.67 -12.60 5.50
CA ALA A 53 -5.43 -12.18 6.12
C ALA A 53 -4.25 -13.01 5.60
N VAL A 54 -3.14 -12.34 5.28
CA VAL A 54 -1.92 -12.91 4.69
C VAL A 54 -0.67 -12.31 5.32
N SER A 55 0.47 -13.01 5.17
CA SER A 55 1.75 -12.63 5.78
C SER A 55 2.33 -11.31 5.28
N SER A 56 1.90 -10.80 4.13
CA SER A 56 2.24 -9.48 3.58
C SER A 56 1.31 -9.10 2.43
N ALA A 57 1.24 -7.81 2.08
CA ALA A 57 0.54 -7.38 0.85
C ALA A 57 1.17 -8.01 -0.41
N THR A 58 2.49 -8.19 -0.43
CA THR A 58 3.19 -8.88 -1.52
C THR A 58 2.72 -10.32 -1.69
N ALA A 59 2.56 -11.07 -0.58
CA ALA A 59 1.99 -12.41 -0.60
C ALA A 59 0.54 -12.38 -1.11
N GLY A 60 -0.25 -11.39 -0.67
CA GLY A 60 -1.61 -11.16 -1.16
C GLY A 60 -1.66 -10.91 -2.66
N MET A 61 -0.80 -10.04 -3.17
CA MET A 61 -0.69 -9.77 -4.62
C MET A 61 -0.34 -11.04 -5.40
N HIS A 62 0.66 -11.79 -4.93
CA HIS A 62 1.10 -13.02 -5.56
C HIS A 62 -0.04 -14.03 -5.72
N ILE A 63 -0.71 -14.40 -4.61
CA ILE A 63 -1.79 -15.41 -4.68
C ILE A 63 -3.04 -14.88 -5.39
N THR A 64 -3.27 -13.57 -5.42
CA THR A 64 -4.38 -12.98 -6.19
C THR A 64 -4.13 -13.13 -7.70
N LEU A 65 -2.92 -12.82 -8.16
CA LEU A 65 -2.54 -13.03 -9.56
C LEU A 65 -2.59 -14.50 -9.95
N MET A 66 -2.16 -15.41 -9.09
CA MET A 66 -2.25 -16.86 -9.30
C MET A 66 -3.71 -17.34 -9.38
N ALA A 67 -4.58 -16.87 -8.47
CA ALA A 67 -5.99 -17.24 -8.46
C ALA A 67 -6.74 -16.74 -9.71
N LEU A 68 -6.23 -15.69 -10.35
CA LEU A 68 -6.70 -15.18 -11.65
C LEU A 68 -6.01 -15.86 -12.83
N GLU A 69 -5.22 -16.91 -12.58
CA GLU A 69 -4.51 -17.72 -13.60
C GLU A 69 -3.58 -16.86 -14.47
N ILE A 70 -3.03 -15.78 -13.93
CA ILE A 70 -2.10 -14.89 -14.63
C ILE A 70 -0.74 -15.57 -14.74
N GLY A 71 -0.21 -15.66 -15.96
CA GLY A 71 1.03 -16.35 -16.24
C GLY A 71 1.69 -15.95 -17.57
N LYS A 72 2.49 -16.87 -18.11
CA LYS A 72 3.26 -16.65 -19.33
C LYS A 72 2.36 -16.30 -20.53
N GLY A 73 2.64 -15.16 -21.14
CA GLY A 73 1.89 -14.63 -22.29
C GLY A 73 0.87 -13.58 -21.92
N ASP A 74 0.49 -13.49 -20.64
CA ASP A 74 -0.44 -12.47 -20.15
C ASP A 74 0.28 -11.14 -19.86
N GLU A 75 -0.49 -10.07 -19.88
CA GLU A 75 -0.06 -8.71 -19.55
C GLU A 75 -0.86 -8.17 -18.36
N VAL A 76 -0.16 -7.45 -17.48
CA VAL A 76 -0.77 -6.77 -16.33
C VAL A 76 -0.36 -5.30 -16.34
N ILE A 77 -1.35 -4.41 -16.43
CA ILE A 77 -1.13 -2.96 -16.45
C ILE A 77 -1.00 -2.43 -15.02
N THR A 78 0.05 -1.64 -14.74
CA THR A 78 0.28 -1.00 -13.45
C THR A 78 1.15 0.26 -13.64
N PRO A 79 1.05 1.29 -12.77
CA PRO A 79 1.97 2.43 -12.85
C PRO A 79 3.41 2.00 -12.57
N SER A 80 4.36 2.65 -13.21
CA SER A 80 5.80 2.45 -12.89
C SER A 80 6.20 3.14 -11.59
N LEU A 81 5.48 4.16 -11.14
CA LEU A 81 5.72 4.83 -9.86
C LEU A 81 4.99 4.10 -8.74
N THR A 82 5.52 2.96 -8.34
CA THR A 82 5.01 2.10 -7.27
C THR A 82 6.15 1.35 -6.59
N TRP A 83 5.84 0.67 -5.50
CA TRP A 83 6.77 -0.29 -4.91
C TRP A 83 6.95 -1.49 -5.84
N VAL A 84 8.19 -1.93 -5.99
CA VAL A 84 8.58 -2.96 -6.98
C VAL A 84 7.94 -4.33 -6.77
N SER A 85 7.33 -4.59 -5.61
CA SER A 85 6.72 -5.90 -5.32
C SER A 85 5.64 -6.28 -6.32
N THR A 86 4.79 -5.35 -6.74
CA THR A 86 3.74 -5.59 -7.75
C THR A 86 4.32 -6.08 -9.06
N LEU A 87 5.33 -5.36 -9.59
CA LEU A 87 5.99 -5.75 -10.84
C LEU A 87 6.76 -7.07 -10.70
N ASN A 88 7.39 -7.28 -9.52
CA ASN A 88 8.11 -8.52 -9.25
C ASN A 88 7.17 -9.74 -9.25
N MET A 89 5.97 -9.63 -8.65
CA MET A 89 5.01 -10.75 -8.64
C MET A 89 4.51 -11.06 -10.05
N ILE A 90 4.20 -10.05 -10.86
CA ILE A 90 3.85 -10.22 -12.27
C ILE A 90 4.96 -10.95 -13.03
N SER A 91 6.21 -10.48 -12.87
CA SER A 91 7.38 -11.05 -13.57
C SER A 91 7.70 -12.48 -13.12
N LEU A 92 7.57 -12.79 -11.82
CA LEU A 92 7.82 -14.12 -11.27
C LEU A 92 6.80 -15.16 -11.76
N LEU A 93 5.58 -14.76 -12.04
CA LEU A 93 4.56 -15.60 -12.66
C LEU A 93 4.78 -15.79 -14.18
N GLY A 94 5.78 -15.12 -14.76
CA GLY A 94 6.08 -15.20 -16.19
C GLY A 94 5.22 -14.27 -17.06
N ALA A 95 4.33 -13.48 -16.45
CA ALA A 95 3.56 -12.45 -17.12
C ALA A 95 4.42 -11.19 -17.39
N THR A 96 3.91 -10.32 -18.24
CA THR A 96 4.59 -9.07 -18.62
C THR A 96 3.96 -7.90 -17.86
N PRO A 97 4.71 -7.18 -17.03
CA PRO A 97 4.24 -5.92 -16.46
C PRO A 97 4.21 -4.85 -17.56
N VAL A 98 3.01 -4.33 -17.87
CA VAL A 98 2.82 -3.19 -18.76
C VAL A 98 2.81 -1.94 -17.90
N MET A 99 3.96 -1.28 -17.84
CA MET A 99 4.15 -0.11 -17.00
C MET A 99 3.64 1.13 -17.71
N VAL A 100 2.73 1.87 -17.08
CA VAL A 100 2.14 3.11 -17.60
C VAL A 100 2.60 4.32 -16.82
N ASP A 101 2.49 5.49 -17.46
CA ASP A 101 2.80 6.77 -16.84
C ASP A 101 1.71 7.19 -15.85
N VAL A 102 2.03 8.14 -15.00
CA VAL A 102 1.13 8.72 -14.01
C VAL A 102 0.80 10.18 -14.38
N ASP A 103 -0.27 10.71 -13.82
CA ASP A 103 -0.53 12.14 -13.81
C ASP A 103 0.60 12.87 -13.09
N ARG A 104 1.06 13.97 -13.67
CA ARG A 104 2.24 14.68 -13.21
C ARG A 104 2.08 15.28 -11.81
N ASP A 105 0.88 15.67 -11.45
CA ASP A 105 0.61 16.45 -10.25
C ASP A 105 0.13 15.63 -9.08
N THR A 106 -0.69 14.63 -9.34
CA THR A 106 -1.25 13.71 -8.33
C THR A 106 -0.44 12.44 -8.15
N LEU A 107 0.38 12.05 -9.12
CA LEU A 107 1.09 10.77 -9.24
C LEU A 107 0.17 9.54 -9.30
N MET A 108 -1.11 9.75 -9.60
CA MET A 108 -2.06 8.66 -9.84
C MET A 108 -1.97 8.18 -11.29
N VAL A 109 -2.19 6.90 -11.50
CA VAL A 109 -2.47 6.39 -12.84
C VAL A 109 -3.81 6.92 -13.32
N THR A 110 -3.89 7.31 -14.60
CA THR A 110 -5.13 7.82 -15.18
C THR A 110 -5.88 6.74 -15.98
N PRO A 111 -7.22 6.82 -16.06
CA PRO A 111 -8.01 5.93 -16.90
C PRO A 111 -7.52 5.89 -18.36
N GLU A 112 -7.14 7.04 -18.93
CA GLU A 112 -6.65 7.17 -20.31
C GLU A 112 -5.32 6.45 -20.52
N ALA A 113 -4.39 6.55 -19.56
CA ALA A 113 -3.11 5.83 -19.61
C ALA A 113 -3.32 4.31 -19.54
N ILE A 114 -4.27 3.86 -18.73
CA ILE A 114 -4.66 2.45 -18.65
C ILE A 114 -5.28 1.99 -19.97
N GLU A 115 -6.30 2.68 -20.45
CA GLU A 115 -7.06 2.27 -21.64
C GLU A 115 -6.19 2.20 -22.89
N SER A 116 -5.27 3.16 -23.06
CA SER A 116 -4.30 3.17 -24.18
C SER A 116 -3.30 2.02 -24.16
N ALA A 117 -3.08 1.39 -23.00
CA ALA A 117 -2.14 0.29 -22.83
C ALA A 117 -2.79 -1.11 -22.96
N ILE A 118 -4.12 -1.18 -23.13
CA ILE A 118 -4.84 -2.46 -23.23
C ILE A 118 -4.51 -3.16 -24.55
N THR A 119 -4.20 -4.45 -24.46
CA THR A 119 -4.03 -5.37 -25.59
C THR A 119 -4.91 -6.61 -25.41
N PRO A 120 -5.04 -7.48 -26.41
CA PRO A 120 -5.73 -8.77 -26.25
C PRO A 120 -5.11 -9.70 -25.19
N ARG A 121 -3.89 -9.42 -24.74
CA ARG A 121 -3.20 -10.19 -23.69
C ARG A 121 -3.39 -9.61 -22.29
N THR A 122 -3.99 -8.44 -22.17
CA THR A 122 -4.22 -7.79 -20.87
C THR A 122 -5.23 -8.59 -20.04
N LYS A 123 -4.82 -9.07 -18.86
CA LYS A 123 -5.64 -9.86 -17.94
C LYS A 123 -6.02 -9.14 -16.67
N ALA A 124 -5.16 -8.21 -16.20
CA ALA A 124 -5.43 -7.43 -15.01
C ALA A 124 -4.90 -6.00 -15.13
N ILE A 125 -5.52 -5.13 -14.33
CA ILE A 125 -5.11 -3.75 -14.07
C ILE A 125 -4.88 -3.62 -12.57
N ILE A 126 -3.71 -3.08 -12.18
CA ILE A 126 -3.38 -2.86 -10.76
C ILE A 126 -3.14 -1.37 -10.55
N PRO A 127 -4.20 -0.56 -10.31
CA PRO A 127 -4.04 0.83 -9.90
C PRO A 127 -3.52 0.90 -8.47
N VAL A 128 -2.75 1.95 -8.16
CA VAL A 128 -2.19 2.20 -6.82
C VAL A 128 -2.86 3.42 -6.21
N HIS A 129 -3.38 3.29 -5.00
CA HIS A 129 -3.86 4.41 -4.18
C HIS A 129 -2.67 5.09 -3.51
N TYR A 130 -1.94 5.87 -4.30
CA TYR A 130 -0.62 6.37 -3.95
C TYR A 130 -0.65 7.36 -2.79
N ALA A 131 0.31 7.25 -1.86
CA ALA A 131 0.46 8.09 -0.67
C ALA A 131 -0.75 8.11 0.27
N GLY A 132 -1.81 7.34 -0.01
CA GLY A 132 -3.07 7.32 0.74
C GLY A 132 -4.19 8.15 0.11
N ALA A 133 -3.99 8.67 -1.12
CA ALA A 133 -5.04 9.26 -1.92
C ALA A 133 -5.67 8.22 -2.87
N PRO A 134 -6.97 8.28 -3.16
CA PRO A 134 -7.61 7.31 -4.04
C PRO A 134 -7.39 7.64 -5.52
N ALA A 135 -7.05 6.64 -6.33
CA ALA A 135 -7.17 6.72 -7.79
C ALA A 135 -8.65 6.85 -8.21
N ASP A 136 -8.95 7.26 -9.45
CA ASP A 136 -10.32 7.28 -9.98
C ASP A 136 -10.83 5.86 -10.25
N ILE A 137 -11.11 5.15 -9.16
CA ILE A 137 -11.37 3.73 -9.22
C ILE A 137 -12.68 3.36 -9.93
N ASP A 138 -13.69 4.25 -9.93
CA ASP A 138 -14.92 3.99 -10.68
C ASP A 138 -14.65 4.00 -12.20
N ALA A 139 -13.88 4.96 -12.71
CA ALA A 139 -13.49 5.01 -14.11
C ALA A 139 -12.61 3.81 -14.51
N ILE A 140 -11.65 3.44 -13.65
CA ILE A 140 -10.78 2.29 -13.89
C ILE A 140 -11.56 0.97 -13.90
N ARG A 141 -12.53 0.80 -12.98
CA ARG A 141 -13.39 -0.39 -12.96
C ARG A 141 -14.29 -0.46 -14.19
N ALA A 142 -14.84 0.68 -14.65
CA ALA A 142 -15.64 0.73 -15.87
C ALA A 142 -14.82 0.27 -17.11
N ILE A 143 -13.52 0.58 -17.16
CA ILE A 143 -12.61 0.06 -18.19
C ILE A 143 -12.48 -1.47 -18.02
N GLY A 144 -12.18 -1.95 -16.82
CA GLY A 144 -12.08 -3.39 -16.53
C GLY A 144 -13.34 -4.16 -16.97
N GLU A 145 -14.52 -3.66 -16.62
CA GLU A 145 -15.81 -4.25 -17.01
C GLU A 145 -16.00 -4.27 -18.53
N ARG A 146 -15.70 -3.15 -19.22
CA ARG A 146 -15.82 -3.02 -20.66
C ARG A 146 -14.98 -4.02 -21.45
N TYR A 147 -13.77 -4.28 -20.97
CA TYR A 147 -12.82 -5.16 -21.64
C TYR A 147 -12.74 -6.58 -21.03
N GLY A 148 -13.51 -6.86 -19.98
CA GLY A 148 -13.46 -8.15 -19.27
C GLY A 148 -12.14 -8.40 -18.54
N ILE A 149 -11.49 -7.33 -18.04
CA ILE A 149 -10.19 -7.34 -17.39
C ILE A 149 -10.37 -7.19 -15.87
N ALA A 150 -9.67 -8.02 -15.09
CA ALA A 150 -9.70 -7.92 -13.61
C ALA A 150 -9.04 -6.62 -13.12
N VAL A 151 -9.67 -5.95 -12.14
CA VAL A 151 -9.09 -4.79 -11.45
C VAL A 151 -8.76 -5.19 -10.02
N ILE A 152 -7.47 -5.04 -9.64
CA ILE A 152 -6.94 -5.33 -8.31
C ILE A 152 -6.36 -4.03 -7.74
N GLU A 153 -7.00 -3.47 -6.73
CA GLU A 153 -6.53 -2.22 -6.12
C GLU A 153 -5.32 -2.49 -5.21
N ASP A 154 -4.18 -1.90 -5.53
CA ASP A 154 -3.08 -1.79 -4.56
C ASP A 154 -3.44 -0.70 -3.54
N ALA A 155 -4.01 -1.14 -2.42
CA ALA A 155 -4.45 -0.33 -1.31
C ALA A 155 -3.44 -0.32 -0.15
N ALA A 156 -2.16 -0.69 -0.41
CA ALA A 156 -1.12 -0.77 0.62
C ALA A 156 -0.87 0.55 1.37
N HIS A 157 -1.35 1.68 0.86
CA HIS A 157 -1.28 3.02 1.47
C HIS A 157 -2.65 3.55 1.92
N ALA A 158 -3.75 2.77 1.81
CA ALA A 158 -5.09 3.32 1.72
C ALA A 158 -6.09 2.77 2.77
N VAL A 159 -5.61 2.24 3.90
CA VAL A 159 -6.48 1.60 4.92
C VAL A 159 -7.56 2.51 5.51
N ALA A 160 -7.42 3.82 5.41
CA ALA A 160 -8.43 4.80 5.84
C ALA A 160 -8.77 5.80 4.73
N THR A 161 -8.61 5.37 3.49
CA THR A 161 -8.95 6.19 2.32
C THR A 161 -10.38 5.95 1.92
N TYR A 162 -11.10 7.05 1.65
CA TYR A 162 -12.45 7.00 1.10
C TYR A 162 -12.49 7.69 -0.27
N TYR A 163 -13.21 7.09 -1.17
CA TYR A 163 -13.47 7.61 -2.52
C TYR A 163 -14.97 7.78 -2.71
N LYS A 164 -15.42 9.03 -2.98
CA LYS A 164 -16.85 9.37 -3.16
C LYS A 164 -17.73 8.79 -2.04
N GLY A 165 -17.29 8.92 -0.79
CA GLY A 165 -18.00 8.44 0.41
C GLY A 165 -17.93 6.94 0.70
N ARG A 166 -17.24 6.15 -0.14
CA ARG A 166 -17.04 4.70 0.06
C ARG A 166 -15.59 4.42 0.44
N HIS A 167 -15.36 3.49 1.36
CA HIS A 167 -14.01 3.02 1.69
C HIS A 167 -13.35 2.38 0.46
N ILE A 168 -12.03 2.57 0.29
CA ILE A 168 -11.27 1.81 -0.71
C ILE A 168 -11.40 0.31 -0.41
N GLY A 169 -11.61 -0.49 -1.45
CA GLY A 169 -11.89 -1.92 -1.29
C GLY A 169 -13.35 -2.24 -0.94
N ALA A 170 -14.30 -1.27 -0.93
CA ALA A 170 -15.72 -1.53 -0.71
C ALA A 170 -16.37 -2.40 -1.81
N LYS A 171 -15.76 -2.43 -2.99
CA LYS A 171 -16.16 -3.27 -4.13
C LYS A 171 -14.93 -3.90 -4.76
N GLY A 172 -15.12 -5.00 -5.48
CA GLY A 172 -14.05 -5.69 -6.18
C GLY A 172 -12.96 -6.21 -5.25
N THR A 173 -11.73 -6.26 -5.74
CA THR A 173 -10.59 -6.81 -5.00
C THR A 173 -9.59 -5.71 -4.66
N ALA A 174 -9.22 -5.60 -3.37
CA ALA A 174 -8.19 -4.67 -2.90
C ALA A 174 -7.23 -5.35 -1.91
N ILE A 175 -5.97 -4.90 -1.91
CA ILE A 175 -4.90 -5.49 -1.11
C ILE A 175 -4.30 -4.43 -0.20
N PHE A 176 -4.39 -4.64 1.11
CA PHE A 176 -3.87 -3.76 2.16
C PHE A 176 -2.57 -4.31 2.75
N SER A 177 -1.72 -3.40 3.26
CA SER A 177 -0.45 -3.73 3.90
C SER A 177 -0.45 -3.32 5.36
N PHE A 178 0.11 -4.18 6.20
CA PHE A 178 0.35 -3.92 7.63
C PHE A 178 1.84 -3.93 7.98
N HIS A 179 2.70 -3.62 6.98
CA HIS A 179 4.13 -3.41 7.21
C HIS A 179 4.36 -2.28 8.23
N ALA A 180 5.50 -2.30 8.92
CA ALA A 180 5.82 -1.42 10.06
C ALA A 180 5.58 0.08 9.83
N ILE A 181 5.77 0.59 8.61
CA ILE A 181 5.59 2.02 8.28
C ILE A 181 4.16 2.42 7.88
N LYS A 182 3.22 1.44 7.76
CA LYS A 182 1.86 1.71 7.27
C LYS A 182 0.99 2.41 8.31
N ASN A 183 -0.17 2.90 7.89
CA ASN A 183 -1.10 3.64 8.76
C ASN A 183 -1.56 2.84 9.98
N ILE A 184 -1.74 1.53 9.80
CA ILE A 184 -1.80 0.52 10.86
C ILE A 184 -0.78 -0.56 10.56
N THR A 185 -0.27 -1.22 11.59
CA THR A 185 0.79 -2.22 11.42
C THR A 185 0.62 -3.41 12.36
N CYS A 186 1.19 -4.54 11.95
CA CYS A 186 1.44 -5.69 12.79
C CYS A 186 2.85 -6.25 12.57
N ALA A 187 3.83 -5.37 12.36
CA ALA A 187 5.19 -5.60 11.91
C ALA A 187 5.23 -6.04 10.44
N GLU A 188 4.79 -7.24 10.12
CA GLU A 188 4.56 -7.76 8.78
C GLU A 188 3.17 -8.37 8.69
N GLY A 189 2.45 -8.05 7.62
CA GLY A 189 1.12 -8.54 7.36
C GLY A 189 0.49 -7.87 6.14
N GLY A 190 -0.61 -8.43 5.73
CA GLY A 190 -1.46 -7.88 4.68
C GLY A 190 -2.85 -8.48 4.75
N LEU A 191 -3.74 -7.93 3.94
CA LEU A 191 -5.11 -8.43 3.86
C LEU A 191 -5.67 -8.17 2.48
N ILE A 192 -6.37 -9.15 1.93
CA ILE A 192 -7.09 -9.03 0.67
C ILE A 192 -8.57 -8.93 1.01
N VAL A 193 -9.28 -7.96 0.44
CA VAL A 193 -10.75 -7.96 0.43
C VAL A 193 -11.25 -8.25 -0.99
N THR A 194 -12.40 -8.92 -1.10
CA THR A 194 -13.04 -9.19 -2.38
C THR A 194 -14.53 -9.47 -2.21
N ASP A 195 -15.35 -9.09 -3.19
CA ASP A 195 -16.76 -9.45 -3.29
C ASP A 195 -16.99 -10.74 -4.12
N ASN A 196 -15.93 -11.32 -4.64
CA ASN A 196 -15.96 -12.56 -5.42
C ASN A 196 -15.71 -13.78 -4.52
N GLU A 197 -16.77 -14.54 -4.23
CA GLU A 197 -16.70 -15.74 -3.39
C GLU A 197 -15.76 -16.82 -3.93
N ASN A 198 -15.73 -17.03 -5.25
CA ASN A 198 -14.84 -18.01 -5.87
C ASN A 198 -13.38 -17.62 -5.69
N LEU A 199 -13.06 -16.35 -5.91
CA LEU A 199 -11.71 -15.82 -5.68
C LEU A 199 -11.34 -15.95 -4.19
N ALA A 200 -12.23 -15.58 -3.27
CA ALA A 200 -11.98 -15.71 -1.83
C ALA A 200 -11.67 -17.15 -1.41
N ARG A 201 -12.38 -18.14 -1.98
CA ARG A 201 -12.11 -19.56 -1.73
C ARG A 201 -10.74 -19.98 -2.24
N GLN A 202 -10.37 -19.59 -3.47
CA GLN A 202 -9.06 -19.87 -4.04
C GLN A 202 -7.94 -19.24 -3.21
N LEU A 203 -8.10 -18.00 -2.78
CA LEU A 203 -7.12 -17.29 -1.96
C LEU A 203 -6.88 -17.98 -0.60
N ARG A 204 -7.95 -18.48 0.04
CA ARG A 204 -7.83 -19.26 1.30
C ARG A 204 -7.03 -20.55 1.09
N MET A 205 -7.24 -21.25 -0.02
CA MET A 205 -6.44 -22.44 -0.36
C MET A 205 -4.98 -22.07 -0.66
N LEU A 206 -4.75 -21.09 -1.54
CA LEU A 206 -3.41 -20.70 -1.99
C LEU A 206 -2.53 -20.16 -0.84
N LYS A 207 -3.11 -19.43 0.13
CA LYS A 207 -2.34 -18.94 1.29
C LYS A 207 -1.85 -20.04 2.22
N PHE A 208 -2.43 -21.26 2.15
CA PHE A 208 -2.12 -22.35 3.05
C PHE A 208 -1.97 -23.69 2.30
N HIS A 209 -0.84 -23.85 1.61
CA HIS A 209 -0.39 -25.07 0.94
C HIS A 209 -1.34 -25.65 -0.12
N GLY A 210 -2.35 -24.90 -0.57
CA GLY A 210 -3.37 -25.43 -1.48
C GLY A 210 -4.34 -26.44 -0.85
N LEU A 211 -4.42 -26.44 0.48
CA LEU A 211 -5.34 -27.28 1.23
C LEU A 211 -6.74 -26.67 1.25
N GLY A 212 -7.77 -27.50 1.10
CA GLY A 212 -9.16 -27.06 1.13
C GLY A 212 -9.68 -26.63 2.52
N VAL A 213 -8.88 -26.83 3.58
CA VAL A 213 -9.25 -26.58 4.98
C VAL A 213 -8.05 -25.97 5.71
N ASP A 214 -8.26 -24.92 6.49
CA ASP A 214 -7.17 -24.29 7.24
C ASP A 214 -6.80 -25.06 8.53
N ALA A 215 -5.73 -24.62 9.22
CA ALA A 215 -5.21 -25.32 10.39
C ALA A 215 -6.14 -25.24 11.60
N TYR A 216 -6.89 -24.13 11.76
CA TYR A 216 -7.81 -23.92 12.87
C TYR A 216 -9.09 -24.75 12.69
N ASP A 217 -9.67 -24.75 11.50
CA ASP A 217 -10.84 -25.56 11.17
C ASP A 217 -10.58 -27.05 11.40
N ARG A 218 -9.36 -27.54 11.07
CA ARG A 218 -8.94 -28.93 11.34
C ARG A 218 -8.91 -29.29 12.82
N GLN A 219 -8.63 -28.32 13.69
CA GLN A 219 -8.60 -28.56 15.13
C GLN A 219 -9.98 -28.49 15.78
N THR A 220 -10.84 -27.58 15.31
CA THR A 220 -12.18 -27.35 15.88
C THR A 220 -13.21 -28.36 15.41
N TRP A 221 -13.08 -28.87 14.18
CA TRP A 221 -14.05 -29.79 13.57
C TRP A 221 -13.63 -31.26 13.65
N GLY A 222 -12.59 -31.57 14.47
CA GLY A 222 -11.93 -32.85 14.47
C GLY A 222 -10.98 -32.98 13.28
N ARG A 223 -9.81 -33.61 13.50
CA ARG A 223 -8.86 -33.82 12.40
C ARG A 223 -9.57 -34.52 11.25
N ALA A 224 -9.85 -33.80 10.16
CA ALA A 224 -10.04 -34.45 8.88
C ALA A 224 -8.70 -35.17 8.58
N PRO A 225 -8.63 -36.48 8.67
CA PRO A 225 -7.34 -37.21 8.65
C PRO A 225 -6.63 -37.09 7.29
N GLN A 226 -7.29 -36.51 6.27
CA GLN A 226 -6.84 -36.47 4.88
C GLN A 226 -7.21 -35.12 4.25
N ALA A 227 -6.53 -34.03 4.68
CA ALA A 227 -6.59 -32.79 3.91
C ALA A 227 -5.81 -32.99 2.59
N GLU A 228 -6.49 -33.00 1.47
CA GLU A 228 -5.86 -33.11 0.15
C GLU A 228 -5.33 -31.77 -0.32
N VAL A 229 -4.18 -31.79 -0.97
CA VAL A 229 -3.65 -30.67 -1.75
C VAL A 229 -4.42 -30.61 -3.06
N LEU A 230 -5.31 -29.62 -3.21
CA LEU A 230 -6.12 -29.44 -4.39
C LEU A 230 -5.38 -28.69 -5.51
N THR A 231 -4.41 -27.84 -5.13
CA THR A 231 -3.51 -27.11 -6.02
C THR A 231 -2.22 -26.79 -5.26
N PRO A 232 -1.06 -26.62 -5.92
CA PRO A 232 0.12 -26.09 -5.23
C PRO A 232 -0.15 -24.73 -4.63
N GLY A 233 0.12 -24.57 -3.33
CA GLY A 233 -0.08 -23.32 -2.60
C GLY A 233 1.15 -22.94 -1.78
N TYR A 234 1.07 -21.79 -1.11
CA TYR A 234 2.14 -21.20 -0.33
C TYR A 234 1.87 -21.25 1.18
N LYS A 235 2.86 -20.90 1.98
CA LYS A 235 2.73 -20.67 3.41
C LYS A 235 2.68 -19.17 3.69
N TYR A 236 1.56 -18.53 3.34
CA TYR A 236 1.33 -17.08 3.41
C TYR A 236 0.27 -16.67 4.43
N ASN A 237 -0.12 -17.57 5.31
CA ASN A 237 -1.06 -17.26 6.37
C ASN A 237 -0.46 -16.30 7.42
N LEU A 238 -1.28 -15.43 7.99
CA LEU A 238 -0.93 -14.55 9.10
C LEU A 238 -1.01 -15.31 10.43
N THR A 239 -0.17 -14.98 11.40
CA THR A 239 -0.25 -15.53 12.77
C THR A 239 -1.26 -14.79 13.62
N ASP A 240 -1.82 -15.41 14.65
CA ASP A 240 -2.70 -14.72 15.61
C ASP A 240 -1.97 -13.65 16.41
N ILE A 241 -0.67 -13.80 16.63
CA ILE A 241 0.17 -12.75 17.25
C ILE A 241 0.08 -11.46 16.41
N ASN A 242 0.35 -11.56 15.10
CA ASN A 242 0.28 -10.39 14.21
C ASN A 242 -1.16 -9.89 14.05
N ALA A 243 -2.15 -10.79 13.95
CA ALA A 243 -3.55 -10.41 13.84
C ALA A 243 -4.06 -9.66 15.08
N ALA A 244 -3.63 -10.02 16.28
CA ALA A 244 -3.97 -9.32 17.52
C ALA A 244 -3.42 -7.88 17.53
N ILE A 245 -2.18 -7.68 17.08
CA ILE A 245 -1.61 -6.33 16.90
C ILE A 245 -2.43 -5.55 15.88
N ALA A 246 -2.71 -6.14 14.70
CA ALA A 246 -3.49 -5.47 13.65
C ALA A 246 -4.89 -5.05 14.11
N LEU A 247 -5.58 -5.89 14.89
CA LEU A 247 -6.89 -5.58 15.49
C LEU A 247 -6.82 -4.39 16.43
N THR A 248 -5.81 -4.36 17.29
CA THR A 248 -5.61 -3.23 18.23
C THR A 248 -5.32 -1.94 17.48
N GLN A 249 -4.49 -1.99 16.46
CA GLN A 249 -4.19 -0.85 15.59
C GLN A 249 -5.45 -0.40 14.81
N LEU A 250 -6.25 -1.34 14.33
CA LEU A 250 -7.51 -1.05 13.63
C LEU A 250 -8.50 -0.31 14.54
N ALA A 251 -8.59 -0.71 15.82
CA ALA A 251 -9.43 -0.03 16.79
C ALA A 251 -9.01 1.44 17.03
N LYS A 252 -7.74 1.76 16.79
CA LYS A 252 -7.17 3.13 16.92
C LYS A 252 -7.11 3.89 15.57
N LEU A 253 -7.59 3.30 14.46
CA LEU A 253 -7.39 3.82 13.11
C LEU A 253 -7.80 5.29 12.94
N GLU A 254 -8.97 5.68 13.46
CA GLU A 254 -9.46 7.07 13.33
C GLU A 254 -8.55 8.06 14.09
N HIS A 255 -8.12 7.70 15.30
CA HIS A 255 -7.17 8.51 16.07
C HIS A 255 -5.84 8.66 15.32
N LEU A 256 -5.25 7.55 14.85
CA LEU A 256 -3.97 7.54 14.14
C LEU A 256 -4.04 8.39 12.85
N ASN A 257 -5.13 8.29 12.12
CA ASN A 257 -5.33 9.08 10.90
C ASN A 257 -5.63 10.56 11.15
N THR A 258 -6.34 10.87 12.22
CA THR A 258 -6.57 12.27 12.61
C THR A 258 -5.25 12.96 12.90
N ARG A 259 -4.33 12.30 13.63
CA ARG A 259 -2.99 12.85 13.89
C ARG A 259 -2.21 13.06 12.58
N ARG A 260 -2.23 12.12 11.65
CA ARG A 260 -1.58 12.28 10.33
C ARG A 260 -2.18 13.47 9.55
N ARG A 261 -3.48 13.62 9.58
CA ARG A 261 -4.19 14.73 8.90
C ARG A 261 -3.79 16.09 9.48
N GLU A 262 -3.70 16.21 10.80
CA GLU A 262 -3.28 17.44 11.48
C GLU A 262 -1.87 17.86 11.07
N ILE A 263 -0.91 16.94 11.09
CA ILE A 263 0.47 17.18 10.64
C ILE A 263 0.51 17.55 9.16
N ALA A 264 -0.22 16.83 8.31
CA ALA A 264 -0.30 17.12 6.89
C ALA A 264 -0.87 18.52 6.62
N GLN A 265 -1.89 18.95 7.34
CA GLN A 265 -2.45 20.30 7.24
C GLN A 265 -1.42 21.38 7.66
N GLN A 266 -0.66 21.12 8.72
CA GLN A 266 0.41 22.02 9.16
C GLN A 266 1.48 22.17 8.07
N TYR A 267 1.92 21.08 7.45
CA TYR A 267 2.83 21.11 6.32
C TYR A 267 2.25 21.86 5.11
N GLN A 268 1.00 21.57 4.73
CA GLN A 268 0.35 22.25 3.58
C GLN A 268 0.31 23.78 3.78
N GLN A 269 -0.04 24.24 4.97
CA GLN A 269 -0.07 25.67 5.31
C GLN A 269 1.31 26.30 5.21
N ALA A 270 2.31 25.68 5.81
CA ALA A 270 3.68 26.21 5.83
C ALA A 270 4.34 26.21 4.43
N LEU A 271 4.09 25.18 3.64
CA LEU A 271 4.69 25.02 2.31
C LEU A 271 4.06 25.95 1.25
N ALA A 272 2.90 26.54 1.50
CA ALA A 272 2.25 27.45 0.56
C ALA A 272 3.13 28.66 0.15
N ALA A 273 4.05 29.09 1.04
CA ALA A 273 4.98 30.19 0.81
C ALA A 273 6.40 29.71 0.42
N LEU A 274 6.63 28.41 0.31
CA LEU A 274 7.95 27.86 0.01
C LEU A 274 8.03 27.32 -1.43
N PRO A 275 9.24 27.18 -2.00
CA PRO A 275 9.39 26.66 -3.36
C PRO A 275 9.12 25.16 -3.49
N PHE A 276 9.05 24.43 -2.38
CA PHE A 276 8.77 22.99 -2.34
C PHE A 276 7.28 22.74 -2.55
N GLN A 277 6.94 21.93 -3.56
CA GLN A 277 5.54 21.72 -3.94
C GLN A 277 4.98 20.41 -3.37
N PRO A 278 3.97 20.42 -2.49
CA PRO A 278 3.20 19.21 -2.18
C PRO A 278 2.54 18.64 -3.44
N LEU A 279 2.20 17.35 -3.40
CA LEU A 279 1.38 16.74 -4.46
C LEU A 279 -0.01 17.39 -4.49
N SER A 280 -0.57 17.49 -5.67
CA SER A 280 -1.97 17.88 -5.85
C SER A 280 -2.89 16.78 -5.32
N LEU A 281 -4.00 17.18 -4.71
CA LEU A 281 -5.04 16.25 -4.30
C LEU A 281 -5.93 15.88 -5.49
N PRO A 282 -6.51 14.66 -5.51
CA PRO A 282 -7.48 14.26 -6.52
C PRO A 282 -8.68 15.21 -6.58
N ALA A 283 -9.23 15.44 -7.79
CA ALA A 283 -10.35 16.36 -8.00
C ALA A 283 -11.70 15.84 -7.49
N TRP A 284 -11.83 14.51 -7.31
CA TRP A 284 -13.07 13.90 -6.81
C TRP A 284 -13.16 13.94 -5.29
N PRO A 285 -14.39 13.86 -4.71
CA PRO A 285 -14.59 13.79 -3.27
C PRO A 285 -13.85 12.61 -2.64
N HIS A 286 -13.01 12.86 -1.63
CA HIS A 286 -12.24 11.82 -0.98
C HIS A 286 -11.88 12.15 0.47
N VAL A 287 -11.49 11.11 1.21
CA VAL A 287 -10.74 11.22 2.47
C VAL A 287 -9.37 10.63 2.22
N HIS A 288 -8.32 11.42 2.46
CA HIS A 288 -6.94 11.03 2.28
C HIS A 288 -6.40 10.37 3.57
N ALA A 289 -5.82 9.19 3.46
CA ALA A 289 -5.23 8.49 4.62
C ALA A 289 -3.89 9.08 5.08
N TRP A 290 -3.29 9.98 4.32
CA TRP A 290 -1.99 10.60 4.63
C TRP A 290 -0.94 9.58 5.07
N HIS A 291 -0.80 8.51 4.29
CA HIS A 291 0.27 7.55 4.51
C HIS A 291 1.64 8.20 4.36
N LEU A 292 1.79 9.01 3.31
CA LEU A 292 2.97 9.80 3.01
C LEU A 292 2.58 11.27 2.84
N PHE A 293 3.48 12.16 3.24
CA PHE A 293 3.47 13.57 2.81
C PHE A 293 4.66 13.80 1.89
N ILE A 294 4.38 13.99 0.61
CA ILE A 294 5.39 14.07 -0.44
C ILE A 294 5.49 15.48 -0.95
N ILE A 295 6.70 15.99 -1.06
CA ILE A 295 7.04 17.25 -1.75
C ILE A 295 7.83 16.96 -3.01
N ARG A 296 7.69 17.84 -3.98
CA ARG A 296 8.53 17.91 -5.18
C ARG A 296 9.59 19.01 -4.99
N VAL A 297 10.84 18.64 -5.27
CA VAL A 297 12.02 19.51 -5.20
C VAL A 297 12.51 19.74 -6.62
N ASP A 298 12.05 20.80 -7.23
CA ASP A 298 12.54 21.24 -8.53
C ASP A 298 13.78 22.13 -8.32
N GLU A 299 14.95 21.68 -8.73
CA GLU A 299 16.22 22.34 -8.48
C GLU A 299 16.25 23.79 -9.04
N GLN A 300 15.67 24.01 -10.20
CA GLN A 300 15.60 25.36 -10.80
C GLN A 300 14.78 26.33 -9.95
N ARG A 301 13.75 25.81 -9.29
CA ARG A 301 12.84 26.60 -8.43
C ARG A 301 13.35 26.68 -7.00
N CYS A 302 13.90 25.59 -6.48
CA CYS A 302 14.26 25.46 -5.07
C CYS A 302 15.71 25.88 -4.79
N GLY A 303 16.56 26.03 -5.80
CA GLY A 303 17.99 26.29 -5.64
C GLY A 303 18.80 25.08 -5.12
N ILE A 304 18.12 23.96 -4.85
CA ILE A 304 18.72 22.74 -4.29
C ILE A 304 18.11 21.50 -4.97
N SER A 305 18.92 20.48 -5.25
CA SER A 305 18.42 19.21 -5.76
C SER A 305 17.73 18.39 -4.65
N ARG A 306 16.87 17.43 -5.03
CA ARG A 306 16.20 16.52 -4.11
C ARG A 306 17.20 15.78 -3.19
N ASP A 307 18.28 15.26 -3.75
CA ASP A 307 19.26 14.48 -3.01
C ASP A 307 20.06 15.36 -2.03
N ALA A 308 20.42 16.57 -2.45
CA ALA A 308 21.06 17.55 -1.58
C ALA A 308 20.11 18.00 -0.44
N LEU A 309 18.82 18.19 -0.72
CA LEU A 309 17.83 18.49 0.32
C LEU A 309 17.72 17.35 1.35
N MET A 310 17.66 16.11 0.89
CA MET A 310 17.57 14.95 1.79
C MET A 310 18.81 14.84 2.69
N GLU A 311 20.01 15.07 2.17
CA GLU A 311 21.24 15.07 2.99
C GLU A 311 21.27 16.25 3.96
N ALA A 312 20.91 17.46 3.54
CA ALA A 312 20.84 18.64 4.40
C ALA A 312 19.82 18.50 5.53
N LEU A 313 18.69 17.81 5.29
CA LEU A 313 17.72 17.48 6.34
C LEU A 313 18.26 16.44 7.32
N LYS A 314 18.95 15.41 6.80
CA LYS A 314 19.61 14.38 7.62
C LYS A 314 20.69 14.98 8.56
N GLU A 315 21.50 15.92 8.08
CA GLU A 315 22.47 16.65 8.89
C GLU A 315 21.81 17.45 10.04
N ARG A 316 20.57 17.87 9.84
CA ARG A 316 19.73 18.50 10.87
C ARG A 316 18.98 17.50 11.77
N GLY A 317 19.30 16.21 11.61
CA GLY A 317 18.67 15.11 12.35
C GLY A 317 17.22 14.84 11.95
N ILE A 318 16.85 15.09 10.67
CA ILE A 318 15.51 14.85 10.11
C ILE A 318 15.61 13.77 9.05
N GLY A 319 14.97 12.62 9.29
CA GLY A 319 14.87 11.52 8.35
C GLY A 319 13.84 11.79 7.24
N THR A 320 14.18 11.44 6.01
CA THR A 320 13.30 11.55 4.85
C THR A 320 13.21 10.21 4.11
N GLY A 321 12.26 10.08 3.19
CA GLY A 321 12.08 8.88 2.39
C GLY A 321 11.96 9.16 0.89
N LEU A 322 12.20 8.13 0.08
CA LEU A 322 11.99 8.16 -1.36
C LEU A 322 10.90 7.15 -1.76
N HIS A 323 9.73 7.64 -2.12
CA HIS A 323 8.58 6.82 -2.52
C HIS A 323 8.02 7.30 -3.88
N PHE A 324 8.46 6.80 -5.04
CA PHE A 324 9.46 5.75 -5.18
C PHE A 324 10.42 6.10 -6.32
N ARG A 325 11.53 5.40 -6.41
CA ARG A 325 12.29 5.38 -7.66
C ARG A 325 11.44 4.67 -8.71
N ALA A 326 11.30 5.28 -9.89
CA ALA A 326 10.55 4.70 -10.99
C ALA A 326 11.01 3.26 -11.30
N ALA A 327 10.09 2.30 -11.32
CA ALA A 327 10.43 0.90 -11.42
C ALA A 327 11.13 0.55 -12.74
N HIS A 328 10.69 1.14 -13.88
CA HIS A 328 11.30 0.89 -15.19
C HIS A 328 12.75 1.40 -15.29
N THR A 329 13.20 2.32 -14.41
CA THR A 329 14.60 2.79 -14.36
C THR A 329 15.51 1.87 -13.53
N GLN A 330 14.95 0.91 -12.80
CA GLN A 330 15.68 -0.09 -12.04
C GLN A 330 16.36 -1.08 -12.99
N LYS A 331 17.57 -1.55 -12.65
CA LYS A 331 18.40 -2.35 -13.55
C LYS A 331 17.64 -3.46 -14.27
N TYR A 332 16.95 -4.32 -13.56
CA TYR A 332 16.22 -5.46 -14.13
C TYR A 332 15.17 -5.04 -15.16
N TYR A 333 14.35 -4.04 -14.84
CA TYR A 333 13.29 -3.56 -15.74
C TYR A 333 13.82 -2.72 -16.88
N ARG A 334 14.84 -1.88 -16.65
CA ARG A 334 15.49 -1.09 -17.69
C ARG A 334 16.13 -1.96 -18.77
N GLU A 335 16.78 -3.06 -18.38
CA GLU A 335 17.38 -4.02 -19.34
C GLU A 335 16.30 -4.76 -20.14
N ARG A 336 15.12 -4.99 -19.57
CA ARG A 336 14.01 -5.73 -20.19
C ARG A 336 13.11 -4.82 -21.03
N PHE A 337 13.04 -3.55 -20.71
CA PHE A 337 12.23 -2.53 -21.39
C PHE A 337 13.08 -1.31 -21.78
N PRO A 338 14.11 -1.47 -22.60
CA PRO A 338 15.13 -0.42 -22.81
C PRO A 338 14.62 0.83 -23.53
N THR A 339 13.50 0.72 -24.22
CA THR A 339 12.88 1.83 -24.97
C THR A 339 11.69 2.47 -24.25
N LEU A 340 11.34 1.96 -23.07
CA LEU A 340 10.21 2.50 -22.30
C LEU A 340 10.59 3.86 -21.73
N SER A 341 9.81 4.88 -22.05
CA SER A 341 9.89 6.22 -21.46
C SER A 341 8.53 6.61 -20.90
N LEU A 342 8.53 7.09 -19.68
CA LEU A 342 7.37 7.52 -18.91
C LEU A 342 7.66 8.91 -18.32
N PRO A 343 7.48 9.99 -19.12
CA PRO A 343 8.05 11.30 -18.81
C PRO A 343 7.60 11.89 -17.47
N ASN A 344 6.31 11.74 -17.11
CA ASN A 344 5.82 12.24 -15.82
C ASN A 344 6.40 11.46 -14.65
N THR A 345 6.44 10.13 -14.78
CA THR A 345 7.03 9.23 -13.78
C THR A 345 8.53 9.52 -13.58
N GLU A 346 9.29 9.64 -14.66
CA GLU A 346 10.73 9.92 -14.63
C GLU A 346 11.01 11.27 -13.97
N TRP A 347 10.32 12.32 -14.42
CA TRP A 347 10.47 13.66 -13.89
C TRP A 347 10.17 13.71 -12.38
N ASN A 348 9.09 13.08 -11.94
CA ASN A 348 8.73 13.05 -10.53
C ASN A 348 9.69 12.18 -9.71
N SER A 349 10.10 11.02 -10.21
CA SER A 349 11.00 10.09 -9.52
C SER A 349 12.34 10.75 -9.12
N GLU A 350 12.81 11.74 -9.90
CA GLU A 350 14.00 12.50 -9.59
C GLU A 350 13.77 13.62 -8.55
N ARG A 351 12.51 14.04 -8.33
CA ARG A 351 12.17 15.24 -7.57
C ARG A 351 11.40 14.99 -6.28
N ILE A 352 10.77 13.85 -6.13
CA ILE A 352 9.94 13.55 -4.94
C ILE A 352 10.79 13.25 -3.71
N CYS A 353 10.37 13.80 -2.57
CA CYS A 353 10.90 13.52 -1.25
C CYS A 353 9.74 13.41 -0.26
N SER A 354 9.71 12.33 0.53
CA SER A 354 8.72 12.14 1.57
C SER A 354 9.24 12.71 2.88
N LEU A 355 8.49 13.64 3.46
CA LEU A 355 8.76 14.24 4.77
C LEU A 355 8.34 13.28 5.89
N PRO A 356 8.87 13.43 7.12
CA PRO A 356 8.39 12.68 8.28
C PRO A 356 6.89 12.84 8.48
N LEU A 357 6.19 11.71 8.61
CA LEU A 357 4.76 11.72 8.91
C LEU A 357 4.34 10.43 9.61
N PHE A 358 4.14 10.50 10.93
CA PHE A 358 3.64 9.39 11.74
C PHE A 358 2.83 9.92 12.95
N PRO A 359 1.92 9.11 13.53
CA PRO A 359 0.94 9.60 14.50
C PRO A 359 1.55 10.23 15.77
N ASP A 360 2.70 9.69 16.24
CA ASP A 360 3.35 10.14 17.48
C ASP A 360 4.19 11.42 17.31
N MET A 361 4.24 11.99 16.11
CA MET A 361 4.87 13.31 15.92
C MET A 361 4.13 14.38 16.70
N THR A 362 4.91 15.21 17.40
CA THR A 362 4.41 16.42 18.06
C THR A 362 4.31 17.58 17.07
N THR A 363 3.57 18.62 17.43
CA THR A 363 3.58 19.89 16.68
C THR A 363 5.01 20.44 16.55
N ALA A 364 5.81 20.34 17.62
CA ALA A 364 7.20 20.80 17.62
C ALA A 364 8.09 20.00 16.64
N ASP A 365 7.82 18.70 16.42
CA ASP A 365 8.53 17.92 15.41
C ASP A 365 8.19 18.41 13.99
N ALA A 366 6.93 18.71 13.73
CA ALA A 366 6.49 19.26 12.45
C ALA A 366 7.08 20.67 12.23
N ASP A 367 7.08 21.54 13.25
CA ASP A 367 7.70 22.88 13.22
C ASP A 367 9.20 22.80 12.95
N ARG A 368 9.89 21.81 13.50
CA ARG A 368 11.32 21.56 13.24
C ARG A 368 11.57 21.25 11.76
N VAL A 369 10.74 20.41 11.15
CA VAL A 369 10.83 20.10 9.71
C VAL A 369 10.56 21.35 8.87
N ILE A 370 9.51 22.10 9.19
CA ILE A 370 9.13 23.34 8.51
C ILE A 370 10.26 24.39 8.58
N THR A 371 10.82 24.60 9.77
CA THR A 371 11.93 25.54 9.98
C THR A 371 13.16 25.15 9.17
N ALA A 372 13.48 23.85 9.12
CA ALA A 372 14.60 23.37 8.29
C ALA A 372 14.37 23.62 6.80
N LEU A 373 13.14 23.38 6.31
CA LEU A 373 12.78 23.67 4.92
C LEU A 373 12.84 25.17 4.60
N GLN A 374 12.36 26.05 5.50
CA GLN A 374 12.45 27.49 5.34
C GLN A 374 13.90 27.98 5.23
N GLN A 375 14.79 27.47 6.07
CA GLN A 375 16.22 27.80 6.02
C GLN A 375 16.90 27.33 4.73
N LEU A 376 16.49 26.18 4.18
CA LEU A 376 17.05 25.62 2.95
C LEU A 376 16.47 26.27 1.69
N ALA A 377 15.28 26.84 1.76
CA ALA A 377 14.66 27.59 0.66
C ALA A 377 15.26 29.01 0.48
N GLY A 378 15.94 29.53 1.46
CA GLY A 378 16.56 30.87 1.45
C GLY A 378 18.06 30.89 1.10
N GLN A 379 18.63 29.73 0.81
CA GLN A 379 20.04 29.57 0.42
C GLN A 379 20.17 29.50 -1.11
#